data_a7c9d289389836588a0d17d7f27fe756
#
_entry.id   a7c9d289389836588a0d17d7f27fe756
#
_cell.length_a   1.000
_cell.length_b   1.000
_cell.length_c   1.000
_cell.angle_alpha   90.00
_cell.angle_beta   90.00
_cell.angle_gamma   90.00
#
_symmetry.space_group_name_H-M   'P 1'
#
loop_
_entity.id
_entity.type
_entity.pdbx_description
1 polymer ?
#
loop_
_entity_poly.entity_id
_entity_poly.type
_entity_poly.pdbx_seq_one_letter_code
_entity_poly.pdbx_strand_id
1 'polypeptide(L)'
;MGHSRKGNLLDTLFVNPDSSVQAYQGLAKVYSAIEPPTWALLLAESCRSKGFEVGILDCDAERLTLDQSLVRIETLKPRLVVLVVYGQNPNSGTTSMIGALALAKAIKNSQLNTKVCFVGSHTSALPMEVLSHDCVDIVLLNEGVYALHNLLKSNLVDDLANIKGIGYKKRGPAGFEIPTLNPPQSVIPQDRMDEDLPGYAWDLLPYREKPLDLYRAHFWHAEFSHEKRTPFAAIYTSLGCSFGCDFCMINIVNRVDSGDGVDAADSKGMRFWSPTWVGREMRKLADLGVKTLRISDEMFFLNRKYYTPILQQAIDQDFGFNMWTYSRVDTVRRDALDLFKRAGVNWLALGVEAGNQLVRQEVSKGSFKEVNIRDVCKTINDADINIISNYIFGFPEDTRETMQETLDLALELNTEMANMYPCQALPGSPMYHTAKKNGWALPDSYEGYAFLSYESQPLPTKHLSAAEVLRFRDDAWQKYFTNPAYLSLVERRFGSQEKKNVEDMASIPLKRRLLGD
;
A
#
# COMPACT_ATOMS: atom_id res chain seq x y z
N MET A 1 -30.38 -19.12 -25.86
CA MET A 1 -30.87 -20.21 -24.98
C MET A 1 -29.87 -20.31 -23.84
N GLY A 2 -30.22 -19.73 -22.70
CA GLY A 2 -29.34 -19.66 -21.53
C GLY A 2 -29.29 -20.99 -20.81
N HIS A 3 -28.11 -21.54 -20.69
CA HIS A 3 -27.86 -22.62 -19.75
C HIS A 3 -27.75 -22.00 -18.36
N SER A 4 -28.82 -22.11 -17.58
CA SER A 4 -28.79 -21.96 -16.12
C SER A 4 -27.78 -22.95 -15.56
N ARG A 5 -26.57 -22.47 -15.18
CA ARG A 5 -25.61 -23.26 -14.43
C ARG A 5 -26.10 -23.38 -12.98
N LYS A 6 -26.31 -24.60 -12.54
CA LYS A 6 -26.63 -24.98 -11.16
C LYS A 6 -25.59 -24.40 -10.21
N GLY A 7 -26.07 -23.76 -9.13
CA GLY A 7 -25.35 -23.29 -7.93
C GLY A 7 -23.88 -22.97 -8.16
N ASN A 8 -23.56 -21.76 -8.65
CA ASN A 8 -22.19 -21.41 -9.02
C ASN A 8 -21.30 -21.36 -7.78
N LEU A 9 -20.46 -22.38 -7.59
CA LEU A 9 -19.31 -22.27 -6.70
C LEU A 9 -18.37 -21.21 -7.28
N LEU A 10 -17.86 -20.31 -6.44
CA LEU A 10 -16.80 -19.38 -6.86
C LEU A 10 -15.51 -20.14 -7.17
N ASP A 11 -14.88 -19.85 -8.30
CA ASP A 11 -13.54 -20.35 -8.60
C ASP A 11 -12.54 -19.76 -7.62
N THR A 12 -12.68 -18.47 -7.30
CA THR A 12 -11.84 -17.81 -6.30
C THR A 12 -12.57 -16.68 -5.58
N LEU A 13 -12.22 -16.52 -4.30
CA LEU A 13 -12.61 -15.40 -3.46
C LEU A 13 -11.36 -14.62 -3.07
N PHE A 14 -11.28 -13.36 -3.50
CA PHE A 14 -10.24 -12.43 -3.05
C PHE A 14 -10.65 -11.83 -1.72
N VAL A 15 -9.76 -11.89 -0.74
CA VAL A 15 -10.04 -11.37 0.60
C VAL A 15 -9.04 -10.27 0.95
N ASN A 16 -9.55 -9.09 1.28
CA ASN A 16 -8.80 -8.02 1.91
C ASN A 16 -8.93 -8.18 3.44
N PRO A 17 -7.87 -8.62 4.13
CA PRO A 17 -7.93 -8.85 5.57
C PRO A 17 -7.91 -7.55 6.35
N ASP A 18 -8.57 -7.51 7.52
CA ASP A 18 -8.46 -6.38 8.44
C ASP A 18 -7.26 -6.57 9.38
N SER A 19 -6.38 -5.58 9.41
CA SER A 19 -5.23 -5.45 10.33
C SER A 19 -5.22 -4.08 11.02
N SER A 20 -6.27 -3.30 10.87
CA SER A 20 -6.29 -1.86 11.20
C SER A 20 -6.08 -1.59 12.70
N VAL A 21 -6.71 -2.36 13.58
CA VAL A 21 -6.61 -2.16 15.02
C VAL A 21 -5.19 -2.40 15.53
N GLN A 22 -4.54 -3.47 15.06
CA GLN A 22 -3.16 -3.81 15.44
C GLN A 22 -2.17 -2.78 14.87
N ALA A 23 -2.41 -2.33 13.64
CA ALA A 23 -1.53 -1.38 12.96
C ALA A 23 -1.63 0.06 13.50
N TYR A 24 -2.82 0.52 13.87
CA TYR A 24 -3.10 1.94 14.16
C TYR A 24 -3.57 2.22 15.58
N GLN A 25 -3.76 1.22 16.44
CA GLN A 25 -4.26 1.36 17.81
C GLN A 25 -5.54 2.21 17.87
N GLY A 26 -5.61 3.17 18.79
CA GLY A 26 -6.77 4.07 18.94
C GLY A 26 -7.12 4.92 17.71
N LEU A 27 -6.17 5.15 16.82
CA LEU A 27 -6.39 5.90 15.57
C LEU A 27 -7.21 5.10 14.53
N ALA A 28 -7.22 3.77 14.61
CA ALA A 28 -7.87 2.89 13.62
C ALA A 28 -9.34 3.21 13.39
N LYS A 29 -10.09 3.50 14.45
CA LYS A 29 -11.54 3.67 14.36
C LYS A 29 -11.97 4.95 13.66
N VAL A 30 -11.18 6.01 13.84
CA VAL A 30 -11.58 7.37 13.50
C VAL A 30 -10.76 7.93 12.36
N TYR A 31 -9.42 7.88 12.45
CA TYR A 31 -8.52 8.63 11.57
C TYR A 31 -7.89 7.79 10.46
N SER A 32 -7.90 6.45 10.54
CA SER A 32 -7.40 5.64 9.44
C SER A 32 -8.27 5.78 8.19
N ALA A 33 -7.65 5.85 7.03
CA ALA A 33 -8.35 5.70 5.77
C ALA A 33 -8.89 4.26 5.65
N ILE A 34 -9.98 4.09 4.90
CA ILE A 34 -10.50 2.80 4.45
C ILE A 34 -10.45 2.84 2.94
N GLU A 35 -9.41 2.27 2.36
CA GLU A 35 -9.19 2.30 0.91
C GLU A 35 -9.77 1.07 0.24
N PRO A 36 -10.35 1.21 -0.98
CA PRO A 36 -10.72 0.04 -1.77
C PRO A 36 -9.49 -0.85 -2.00
N PRO A 37 -9.64 -2.18 -1.96
CA PRO A 37 -8.55 -3.13 -2.11
C PRO A 37 -8.10 -3.23 -3.58
N THR A 38 -7.35 -2.23 -4.07
CA THR A 38 -7.01 -2.03 -5.49
C THR A 38 -6.42 -3.27 -6.15
N TRP A 39 -5.56 -4.01 -5.44
CA TRP A 39 -4.95 -5.23 -5.96
C TRP A 39 -5.95 -6.37 -6.10
N ALA A 40 -6.85 -6.55 -5.12
CA ALA A 40 -7.93 -7.53 -5.22
C ALA A 40 -8.88 -7.21 -6.38
N LEU A 41 -9.18 -5.91 -6.59
CA LEU A 41 -10.00 -5.44 -7.71
C LEU A 41 -9.36 -5.73 -9.07
N LEU A 42 -8.06 -5.48 -9.22
CA LEU A 42 -7.31 -5.77 -10.45
C LEU A 42 -7.25 -7.27 -10.74
N LEU A 43 -6.91 -8.09 -9.74
CA LEU A 43 -6.84 -9.54 -9.90
C LEU A 43 -8.21 -10.15 -10.20
N ALA A 44 -9.27 -9.67 -9.54
CA ALA A 44 -10.63 -10.14 -9.77
C ALA A 44 -11.09 -9.84 -11.20
N GLU A 45 -10.89 -8.61 -11.71
CA GLU A 45 -11.24 -8.25 -13.07
C GLU A 45 -10.42 -9.03 -14.10
N SER A 46 -9.13 -9.20 -13.84
CA SER A 46 -8.24 -10.02 -14.67
C SER A 46 -8.73 -11.48 -14.78
N CYS A 47 -9.06 -12.12 -13.65
CA CYS A 47 -9.61 -13.48 -13.66
C CYS A 47 -10.98 -13.55 -14.32
N ARG A 48 -11.87 -12.59 -14.05
CA ARG A 48 -13.21 -12.51 -14.66
C ARG A 48 -13.13 -12.38 -16.19
N SER A 49 -12.16 -11.61 -16.70
CA SER A 49 -11.91 -11.47 -18.15
C SER A 49 -11.49 -12.78 -18.83
N LYS A 50 -11.00 -13.74 -18.07
CA LYS A 50 -10.63 -15.11 -18.54
C LYS A 50 -11.75 -16.15 -18.29
N GLY A 51 -12.92 -15.70 -17.82
CA GLY A 51 -14.11 -16.53 -17.65
C GLY A 51 -14.24 -17.26 -16.31
N PHE A 52 -13.47 -16.86 -15.29
CA PHE A 52 -13.58 -17.41 -13.94
C PHE A 52 -14.67 -16.71 -13.13
N GLU A 53 -15.38 -17.45 -12.29
CA GLU A 53 -16.34 -16.94 -11.32
C GLU A 53 -15.58 -16.43 -10.08
N VAL A 54 -15.67 -15.13 -9.81
CA VAL A 54 -14.87 -14.47 -8.79
C VAL A 54 -15.72 -13.66 -7.81
N GLY A 55 -15.25 -13.51 -6.58
CA GLY A 55 -15.84 -12.63 -5.57
C GLY A 55 -14.77 -11.86 -4.81
N ILE A 56 -15.19 -10.81 -4.12
CA ILE A 56 -14.34 -10.04 -3.19
C ILE A 56 -15.01 -10.01 -1.83
N LEU A 57 -14.24 -10.24 -0.77
CA LEU A 57 -14.60 -10.03 0.62
C LEU A 57 -13.67 -8.99 1.22
N ASP A 58 -14.18 -7.80 1.51
CA ASP A 58 -13.42 -6.72 2.12
C ASP A 58 -13.71 -6.66 3.62
N CYS A 59 -12.89 -7.35 4.41
CA CYS A 59 -13.08 -7.44 5.85
C CYS A 59 -12.85 -6.09 6.55
N ASP A 60 -11.92 -5.26 6.05
CA ASP A 60 -11.63 -3.94 6.62
C ASP A 60 -12.79 -2.96 6.37
N ALA A 61 -13.28 -2.84 5.13
CA ALA A 61 -14.36 -1.93 4.79
C ALA A 61 -15.68 -2.29 5.51
N GLU A 62 -16.00 -3.57 5.58
CA GLU A 62 -17.20 -4.08 6.27
C GLU A 62 -17.02 -4.16 7.79
N ARG A 63 -15.80 -3.98 8.31
CA ARG A 63 -15.43 -4.14 9.74
C ARG A 63 -15.86 -5.50 10.30
N LEU A 64 -15.57 -6.54 9.55
CA LEU A 64 -15.94 -7.90 9.93
C LEU A 64 -15.01 -8.42 11.03
N THR A 65 -15.60 -9.06 12.02
CA THR A 65 -14.82 -9.88 12.94
C THR A 65 -14.28 -11.13 12.22
N LEU A 66 -13.33 -11.81 12.84
CA LEU A 66 -12.76 -13.05 12.29
C LEU A 66 -13.85 -14.10 12.03
N ASP A 67 -14.77 -14.29 13.01
CA ASP A 67 -15.88 -15.25 12.90
C ASP A 67 -16.86 -14.85 11.79
N GLN A 68 -17.20 -13.56 11.67
CA GLN A 68 -18.06 -13.07 10.60
C GLN A 68 -17.43 -13.29 9.22
N SER A 69 -16.13 -13.05 9.10
CA SER A 69 -15.38 -13.30 7.85
C SER A 69 -15.40 -14.78 7.49
N LEU A 70 -15.19 -15.67 8.46
CA LEU A 70 -15.25 -17.11 8.27
C LEU A 70 -16.64 -17.57 7.80
N VAL A 71 -17.71 -17.13 8.45
CA VAL A 71 -19.10 -17.47 8.08
C VAL A 71 -19.41 -17.01 6.62
N ARG A 72 -18.90 -15.84 6.19
CA ARG A 72 -19.06 -15.37 4.81
C ARG A 72 -18.35 -16.29 3.83
N ILE A 73 -17.12 -16.72 4.13
CA ILE A 73 -16.35 -17.65 3.29
C ILE A 73 -17.04 -19.01 3.22
N GLU A 74 -17.53 -19.52 4.35
CA GLU A 74 -18.31 -20.78 4.42
C GLU A 74 -19.59 -20.73 3.58
N THR A 75 -20.24 -19.60 3.55
CA THR A 75 -21.45 -19.40 2.74
C THR A 75 -21.13 -19.40 1.25
N LEU A 76 -20.02 -18.74 0.86
CA LEU A 76 -19.60 -18.62 -0.56
C LEU A 76 -18.93 -19.88 -1.12
N LYS A 77 -18.34 -20.71 -0.27
CA LYS A 77 -17.69 -21.99 -0.62
C LYS A 77 -16.73 -21.89 -1.82
N PRO A 78 -15.77 -20.96 -1.83
CA PRO A 78 -14.85 -20.82 -2.95
C PRO A 78 -13.92 -22.04 -3.04
N ARG A 79 -13.48 -22.41 -4.27
CA ARG A 79 -12.44 -23.41 -4.48
C ARG A 79 -11.08 -22.93 -3.95
N LEU A 80 -10.80 -21.63 -4.13
CA LEU A 80 -9.57 -20.97 -3.71
C LEU A 80 -9.92 -19.68 -2.96
N VAL A 81 -9.36 -19.52 -1.76
CA VAL A 81 -9.33 -18.24 -1.05
C VAL A 81 -7.98 -17.58 -1.31
N VAL A 82 -7.97 -16.39 -1.88
CA VAL A 82 -6.76 -15.59 -2.12
C VAL A 82 -6.72 -14.42 -1.14
N LEU A 83 -5.85 -14.50 -0.15
CA LEU A 83 -5.58 -13.42 0.80
C LEU A 83 -4.63 -12.42 0.16
N VAL A 84 -5.11 -11.19 -0.04
CA VAL A 84 -4.39 -10.14 -0.75
C VAL A 84 -3.66 -9.25 0.25
N VAL A 85 -2.33 -9.39 0.33
CA VAL A 85 -1.49 -8.73 1.34
C VAL A 85 -0.59 -7.67 0.70
N TYR A 86 -1.23 -6.70 0.03
CA TYR A 86 -0.56 -5.51 -0.50
C TYR A 86 -0.76 -4.26 0.37
N GLY A 87 -1.83 -4.21 1.18
CA GLY A 87 -2.19 -3.01 1.92
C GLY A 87 -2.51 -1.84 0.98
N GLN A 88 -2.29 -0.61 1.47
CA GLN A 88 -2.50 0.63 0.70
C GLN A 88 -1.45 0.85 -0.39
N ASN A 89 -0.28 0.27 -0.24
CA ASN A 89 0.80 0.21 -1.22
C ASN A 89 1.72 -0.99 -0.87
N PRO A 90 2.64 -1.41 -1.74
CA PRO A 90 3.52 -2.55 -1.47
C PRO A 90 4.32 -2.48 -0.17
N ASN A 91 4.72 -1.29 0.31
CA ASN A 91 5.43 -1.14 1.59
C ASN A 91 4.57 -1.52 2.81
N SER A 92 3.25 -1.54 2.68
CA SER A 92 2.31 -1.90 3.76
C SER A 92 1.97 -3.38 3.81
N GLY A 93 2.46 -4.19 2.86
CA GLY A 93 2.05 -5.60 2.74
C GLY A 93 2.42 -6.46 3.95
N THR A 94 3.54 -6.19 4.61
CA THR A 94 3.93 -6.92 5.82
C THR A 94 2.92 -6.75 6.95
N THR A 95 2.38 -5.55 7.12
CA THR A 95 1.34 -5.27 8.13
C THR A 95 0.04 -6.01 7.83
N SER A 96 -0.32 -6.18 6.55
CA SER A 96 -1.52 -6.91 6.15
C SER A 96 -1.45 -8.41 6.46
N MET A 97 -0.25 -8.96 6.68
CA MET A 97 -0.06 -10.36 7.09
C MET A 97 -0.73 -10.70 8.42
N ILE A 98 -0.90 -9.72 9.32
CA ILE A 98 -1.50 -9.92 10.66
C ILE A 98 -2.90 -10.52 10.54
N GLY A 99 -3.82 -9.79 9.89
CA GLY A 99 -5.19 -10.26 9.68
C GLY A 99 -5.28 -11.44 8.72
N ALA A 100 -4.42 -11.48 7.70
CA ALA A 100 -4.40 -12.56 6.73
C ALA A 100 -4.08 -13.91 7.37
N LEU A 101 -3.06 -14.01 8.21
CA LEU A 101 -2.72 -15.26 8.91
C LEU A 101 -3.75 -15.65 9.95
N ALA A 102 -4.35 -14.69 10.65
CA ALA A 102 -5.44 -14.98 11.58
C ALA A 102 -6.63 -15.64 10.86
N LEU A 103 -7.03 -15.08 9.72
CA LEU A 103 -8.11 -15.62 8.90
C LEU A 103 -7.75 -16.96 8.24
N ALA A 104 -6.51 -17.11 7.74
CA ALA A 104 -6.03 -18.37 7.19
C ALA A 104 -6.07 -19.51 8.22
N LYS A 105 -5.66 -19.26 9.47
CA LYS A 105 -5.76 -20.21 10.58
C LYS A 105 -7.22 -20.58 10.87
N ALA A 106 -8.12 -19.61 10.91
CA ALA A 106 -9.55 -19.86 11.11
C ALA A 106 -10.13 -20.75 9.99
N ILE A 107 -9.80 -20.48 8.73
CA ILE A 107 -10.23 -21.30 7.58
C ILE A 107 -9.72 -22.74 7.72
N LYS A 108 -8.46 -22.94 8.07
CA LYS A 108 -7.88 -24.29 8.24
C LYS A 108 -8.47 -25.07 9.40
N ASN A 109 -8.89 -24.37 10.45
CA ASN A 109 -9.55 -24.99 11.62
C ASN A 109 -11.04 -25.27 11.37
N SER A 110 -11.61 -24.79 10.27
CA SER A 110 -13.00 -25.03 9.88
C SER A 110 -13.16 -26.33 9.08
N GLN A 111 -14.40 -26.67 8.73
CA GLN A 111 -14.72 -27.83 7.86
C GLN A 111 -14.65 -27.50 6.37
N LEU A 112 -14.12 -26.32 5.99
CA LEU A 112 -14.03 -25.91 4.60
C LEU A 112 -12.97 -26.69 3.82
N ASN A 113 -13.40 -27.28 2.71
CA ASN A 113 -12.48 -27.88 1.74
C ASN A 113 -12.07 -26.83 0.70
N THR A 114 -11.31 -25.81 1.12
CA THR A 114 -10.79 -24.77 0.25
C THR A 114 -9.28 -24.65 0.39
N LYS A 115 -8.61 -24.24 -0.68
CA LYS A 115 -7.18 -23.91 -0.62
C LYS A 115 -6.99 -22.47 -0.23
N VAL A 116 -5.97 -22.20 0.59
CA VAL A 116 -5.58 -20.87 1.04
C VAL A 116 -4.31 -20.45 0.32
N CYS A 117 -4.44 -19.36 -0.44
CA CYS A 117 -3.36 -18.76 -1.23
C CYS A 117 -3.07 -17.35 -0.75
N PHE A 118 -1.80 -16.95 -0.74
CA PHE A 118 -1.38 -15.58 -0.43
C PHE A 118 -0.80 -14.92 -1.68
N VAL A 119 -1.13 -13.65 -1.89
CA VAL A 119 -0.51 -12.80 -2.91
C VAL A 119 -0.23 -11.43 -2.32
N GLY A 120 0.97 -10.89 -2.55
CA GLY A 120 1.31 -9.55 -2.07
C GLY A 120 2.80 -9.32 -1.97
N SER A 121 3.15 -8.13 -1.52
CA SER A 121 4.53 -7.68 -1.48
C SER A 121 5.35 -8.47 -0.45
N HIS A 122 4.83 -8.70 0.75
CA HIS A 122 5.51 -9.54 1.74
C HIS A 122 5.67 -10.98 1.26
N THR A 123 4.60 -11.55 0.70
CA THR A 123 4.61 -12.89 0.11
C THR A 123 5.65 -13.02 -1.00
N SER A 124 5.78 -11.99 -1.82
CA SER A 124 6.80 -11.96 -2.88
C SER A 124 8.22 -11.77 -2.32
N ALA A 125 8.39 -11.08 -1.20
CA ALA A 125 9.68 -10.87 -0.58
C ALA A 125 10.21 -12.12 0.15
N LEU A 126 9.36 -12.79 0.92
CA LEU A 126 9.71 -13.93 1.79
C LEU A 126 8.75 -15.12 1.58
N PRO A 127 8.69 -15.68 0.38
CA PRO A 127 7.71 -16.74 0.06
C PRO A 127 7.90 -18.02 0.89
N MET A 128 9.13 -18.39 1.23
CA MET A 128 9.41 -19.59 2.03
C MET A 128 8.97 -19.41 3.48
N GLU A 129 9.14 -18.22 4.03
CA GLU A 129 8.65 -17.87 5.37
C GLU A 129 7.13 -17.95 5.42
N VAL A 130 6.41 -17.36 4.44
CA VAL A 130 4.96 -17.44 4.36
C VAL A 130 4.47 -18.89 4.21
N LEU A 131 5.12 -19.70 3.39
CA LEU A 131 4.81 -21.13 3.22
C LEU A 131 5.12 -21.98 4.47
N SER A 132 5.97 -21.52 5.38
CA SER A 132 6.25 -22.25 6.62
C SER A 132 5.05 -22.33 7.56
N HIS A 133 4.06 -21.43 7.41
CA HIS A 133 2.83 -21.46 8.19
C HIS A 133 1.91 -22.60 7.72
N ASP A 134 1.47 -23.46 8.63
CA ASP A 134 0.60 -24.61 8.34
C ASP A 134 -0.72 -24.22 7.65
N CYS A 135 -1.19 -23.01 7.89
CA CYS A 135 -2.43 -22.48 7.31
C CYS A 135 -2.30 -21.98 5.88
N VAL A 136 -1.11 -21.99 5.28
CA VAL A 136 -0.86 -21.53 3.91
C VAL A 136 -0.61 -22.71 3.01
N ASP A 137 -1.38 -22.86 1.93
CA ASP A 137 -1.16 -23.92 0.92
C ASP A 137 -0.28 -23.45 -0.23
N ILE A 138 -0.51 -22.22 -0.71
CA ILE A 138 0.08 -21.68 -1.94
C ILE A 138 0.45 -20.20 -1.73
N VAL A 139 1.54 -19.78 -2.36
CA VAL A 139 1.91 -18.37 -2.49
C VAL A 139 2.09 -18.01 -3.95
N LEU A 140 1.69 -16.79 -4.33
CA LEU A 140 1.96 -16.24 -5.65
C LEU A 140 3.09 -15.24 -5.54
N LEU A 141 4.04 -15.32 -6.46
CA LEU A 141 5.16 -14.39 -6.55
C LEU A 141 4.82 -13.20 -7.46
N ASN A 142 5.57 -12.11 -7.33
CA ASN A 142 5.39 -10.84 -8.05
C ASN A 142 3.93 -10.31 -7.98
N GLU A 143 3.39 -9.81 -9.09
CA GLU A 143 1.99 -9.36 -9.20
C GLU A 143 0.97 -10.49 -9.20
N GLY A 144 1.41 -11.73 -9.40
CA GLY A 144 0.60 -12.94 -9.28
C GLY A 144 -0.35 -13.25 -10.44
N VAL A 145 -0.50 -12.38 -11.45
CA VAL A 145 -1.58 -12.46 -12.44
C VAL A 145 -1.55 -13.74 -13.25
N TYR A 146 -0.46 -14.00 -13.98
CA TYR A 146 -0.37 -15.20 -14.82
C TYR A 146 -0.28 -16.48 -14.02
N ALA A 147 0.38 -16.44 -12.86
CA ALA A 147 0.44 -17.57 -11.95
C ALA A 147 -0.97 -17.95 -11.45
N LEU A 148 -1.79 -16.95 -11.09
CA LEU A 148 -3.16 -17.16 -10.66
C LEU A 148 -4.05 -17.71 -11.78
N HIS A 149 -3.96 -17.18 -13.01
CA HIS A 149 -4.70 -17.72 -14.14
C HIS A 149 -4.39 -19.22 -14.38
N ASN A 150 -3.11 -19.60 -14.30
CA ASN A 150 -2.70 -20.99 -14.48
C ASN A 150 -3.14 -21.86 -13.31
N LEU A 151 -3.09 -21.33 -12.09
CA LEU A 151 -3.55 -22.01 -10.89
C LEU A 151 -5.06 -22.31 -10.96
N LEU A 152 -5.87 -21.34 -11.39
CA LEU A 152 -7.33 -21.52 -11.52
C LEU A 152 -7.74 -22.50 -12.62
N LYS A 153 -6.89 -22.67 -13.66
CA LYS A 153 -7.09 -23.68 -14.71
C LYS A 153 -6.79 -25.09 -14.22
N SER A 154 -5.99 -25.23 -13.16
CA SER A 154 -5.62 -26.52 -12.57
C SER A 154 -6.70 -27.04 -11.62
N ASN A 155 -6.53 -28.27 -11.13
CA ASN A 155 -7.37 -28.84 -10.08
C ASN A 155 -6.96 -28.39 -8.66
N LEU A 156 -5.97 -27.54 -8.52
CA LEU A 156 -5.40 -27.03 -7.26
C LEU A 156 -4.68 -28.09 -6.39
N VAL A 157 -4.40 -29.27 -6.93
CA VAL A 157 -3.78 -30.39 -6.19
C VAL A 157 -2.64 -31.03 -6.98
N ASP A 158 -2.91 -31.62 -8.14
CA ASP A 158 -1.96 -32.53 -8.80
C ASP A 158 -0.95 -31.82 -9.72
N ASP A 159 -1.33 -30.67 -10.27
CA ASP A 159 -0.53 -29.99 -11.30
C ASP A 159 0.34 -28.84 -10.77
N LEU A 160 0.41 -28.65 -9.45
CA LEU A 160 1.08 -27.47 -8.85
C LEU A 160 2.56 -27.38 -9.25
N ALA A 161 3.25 -28.52 -9.42
CA ALA A 161 4.66 -28.55 -9.80
C ALA A 161 4.96 -27.92 -11.18
N ASN A 162 3.95 -27.81 -12.05
CA ASN A 162 4.09 -27.30 -13.42
C ASN A 162 3.70 -25.80 -13.53
N ILE A 163 3.17 -25.19 -12.47
CA ILE A 163 2.70 -23.82 -12.48
C ILE A 163 3.84 -22.89 -12.10
N LYS A 164 4.30 -22.07 -13.04
CA LYS A 164 5.34 -21.07 -12.79
C LYS A 164 4.84 -19.96 -11.88
N GLY A 165 5.76 -19.36 -11.09
CA GLY A 165 5.50 -18.20 -10.25
C GLY A 165 4.69 -18.48 -8.99
N ILE A 166 4.58 -19.76 -8.59
CA ILE A 166 3.99 -20.15 -7.31
C ILE A 166 5.02 -20.81 -6.39
N GLY A 167 4.75 -20.69 -5.09
CA GLY A 167 5.28 -21.60 -4.09
C GLY A 167 4.14 -22.45 -3.50
N TYR A 168 4.43 -23.67 -3.13
CA TYR A 168 3.45 -24.59 -2.55
C TYR A 168 4.14 -25.64 -1.66
N LYS A 169 3.34 -26.40 -0.92
CA LYS A 169 3.83 -27.49 -0.08
C LYS A 169 3.78 -28.82 -0.85
N LYS A 170 4.95 -29.36 -1.19
CA LYS A 170 5.08 -30.66 -1.84
C LYS A 170 5.09 -31.76 -0.77
N ARG A 171 4.34 -32.84 -1.00
CA ARG A 171 4.42 -34.04 -0.16
C ARG A 171 5.78 -34.71 -0.37
N GLY A 172 6.55 -34.78 0.69
CA GLY A 172 7.82 -35.49 0.75
C GLY A 172 7.69 -36.93 1.22
N PRO A 173 8.82 -37.66 1.36
CA PRO A 173 8.86 -38.98 1.96
C PRO A 173 8.26 -38.94 3.39
N ALA A 174 7.59 -40.01 3.79
CA ALA A 174 6.93 -40.14 5.09
C ALA A 174 5.78 -39.14 5.36
N GLY A 175 5.26 -38.45 4.31
CA GLY A 175 4.07 -37.62 4.43
C GLY A 175 4.35 -36.17 4.91
N PHE A 176 5.60 -35.78 5.13
CA PHE A 176 5.94 -34.41 5.47
C PHE A 176 5.71 -33.47 4.29
N GLU A 177 5.21 -32.25 4.60
CA GLU A 177 5.07 -31.18 3.60
C GLU A 177 6.36 -30.37 3.52
N ILE A 178 6.86 -30.16 2.31
CA ILE A 178 8.11 -29.44 2.04
C ILE A 178 7.77 -28.20 1.23
N PRO A 179 7.97 -26.99 1.79
CA PRO A 179 7.86 -25.73 1.05
C PRO A 179 8.76 -25.75 -0.20
N THR A 180 8.20 -25.46 -1.34
CA THR A 180 8.88 -25.54 -2.65
C THR A 180 8.49 -24.35 -3.50
N LEU A 181 9.47 -23.70 -4.15
CA LEU A 181 9.23 -22.64 -5.12
C LEU A 181 9.42 -23.20 -6.54
N ASN A 182 8.47 -22.91 -7.40
CA ASN A 182 8.57 -23.24 -8.83
C ASN A 182 9.40 -22.19 -9.59
N PRO A 183 9.82 -22.50 -10.84
CA PRO A 183 10.44 -21.52 -11.71
C PRO A 183 9.63 -20.22 -11.80
N PRO A 184 10.28 -19.06 -12.01
CA PRO A 184 9.59 -17.78 -12.03
C PRO A 184 8.58 -17.69 -13.16
N GLN A 185 7.52 -16.91 -12.92
CA GLN A 185 6.58 -16.45 -13.93
C GLN A 185 6.95 -15.02 -14.34
N SER A 186 6.90 -14.73 -15.63
CA SER A 186 7.04 -13.35 -16.10
C SER A 186 5.91 -12.48 -15.54
N VAL A 187 6.24 -11.22 -15.27
CA VAL A 187 5.22 -10.18 -15.06
C VAL A 187 4.50 -9.87 -16.37
N ILE A 188 3.36 -9.20 -16.31
CA ILE A 188 2.66 -8.74 -17.51
C ILE A 188 3.57 -7.80 -18.31
N PRO A 189 3.85 -8.07 -19.59
CA PRO A 189 4.66 -7.18 -20.42
C PRO A 189 3.92 -5.86 -20.69
N GLN A 190 4.71 -4.81 -21.02
CA GLN A 190 4.19 -3.45 -21.22
C GLN A 190 3.05 -3.37 -22.24
N ASP A 191 3.16 -4.10 -23.33
CA ASP A 191 2.17 -4.13 -24.43
C ASP A 191 0.89 -4.90 -24.10
N ARG A 192 0.86 -5.60 -22.95
CA ARG A 192 -0.28 -6.39 -22.51
C ARG A 192 -0.98 -5.83 -21.26
N MET A 193 -0.53 -4.70 -20.75
CA MET A 193 -1.07 -4.14 -19.50
C MET A 193 -2.59 -3.92 -19.58
N ASP A 194 -3.08 -3.29 -20.64
CA ASP A 194 -4.50 -3.00 -20.82
C ASP A 194 -5.38 -4.25 -21.04
N GLU A 195 -4.78 -5.32 -21.58
CA GLU A 195 -5.52 -6.55 -21.94
C GLU A 195 -5.57 -7.55 -20.77
N ASP A 196 -4.47 -7.73 -20.06
CA ASP A 196 -4.36 -8.74 -19.02
C ASP A 196 -4.68 -8.21 -17.61
N LEU A 197 -4.65 -6.86 -17.43
CA LEU A 197 -5.26 -6.13 -16.32
C LEU A 197 -6.29 -5.13 -16.85
N PRO A 198 -7.48 -5.61 -17.32
CA PRO A 198 -8.39 -4.80 -18.15
C PRO A 198 -9.17 -3.74 -17.38
N GLY A 199 -9.10 -3.71 -16.06
CA GLY A 199 -9.82 -2.75 -15.22
C GLY A 199 -9.90 -3.18 -13.77
N TYR A 200 -10.79 -2.53 -13.05
CA TYR A 200 -11.11 -2.81 -11.65
C TYR A 200 -12.53 -3.36 -11.53
N ALA A 201 -12.70 -4.41 -10.73
CA ALA A 201 -13.99 -5.05 -10.48
C ALA A 201 -14.82 -4.27 -9.40
N TRP A 202 -15.08 -2.98 -9.63
CA TRP A 202 -15.78 -2.11 -8.67
C TRP A 202 -17.12 -2.66 -8.21
N ASP A 203 -17.84 -3.35 -9.11
CA ASP A 203 -19.14 -3.96 -8.87
C ASP A 203 -19.13 -5.14 -7.88
N LEU A 204 -17.95 -5.66 -7.54
CA LEU A 204 -17.77 -6.73 -6.55
C LEU A 204 -17.55 -6.22 -5.13
N LEU A 205 -17.39 -4.90 -4.95
CA LEU A 205 -17.22 -4.30 -3.63
C LEU A 205 -18.53 -4.31 -2.83
N PRO A 206 -18.43 -4.37 -1.50
CA PRO A 206 -19.61 -4.29 -0.66
C PRO A 206 -20.21 -2.88 -0.69
N TYR A 207 -21.51 -2.80 -0.86
CA TYR A 207 -22.29 -1.56 -0.77
C TYR A 207 -23.36 -1.70 0.30
N ARG A 208 -23.71 -0.60 0.97
CA ARG A 208 -24.89 -0.53 1.84
C ARG A 208 -26.02 0.19 1.16
N GLU A 209 -25.77 1.42 0.74
CA GLU A 209 -26.78 2.28 0.11
C GLU A 209 -26.38 2.72 -1.29
N LYS A 210 -25.10 3.02 -1.48
CA LYS A 210 -24.54 3.48 -2.76
C LYS A 210 -23.13 2.96 -2.96
N PRO A 211 -22.64 2.92 -4.20
CA PRO A 211 -21.28 2.51 -4.51
C PRO A 211 -20.25 3.28 -3.68
N LEU A 212 -19.27 2.54 -3.15
CA LEU A 212 -18.12 3.06 -2.40
C LEU A 212 -18.47 3.79 -1.07
N ASP A 213 -19.69 3.64 -0.55
CA ASP A 213 -20.12 4.31 0.69
C ASP A 213 -19.44 3.77 1.97
N LEU A 214 -18.79 2.60 1.91
CA LEU A 214 -18.01 2.04 3.00
C LEU A 214 -16.57 2.55 3.05
N TYR A 215 -16.10 3.19 1.99
CA TYR A 215 -14.74 3.66 1.87
C TYR A 215 -14.59 5.10 2.35
N ARG A 216 -13.41 5.44 2.86
CA ARG A 216 -13.14 6.73 3.46
C ARG A 216 -11.71 7.17 3.14
N ALA A 217 -11.59 8.37 2.56
CA ALA A 217 -10.30 9.01 2.35
C ALA A 217 -9.61 9.33 3.68
N HIS A 218 -8.34 9.67 3.61
CA HIS A 218 -7.61 10.24 4.73
C HIS A 218 -8.29 11.53 5.22
N PHE A 219 -8.26 11.76 6.53
CA PHE A 219 -8.99 12.87 7.15
C PHE A 219 -8.56 14.26 6.62
N TRP A 220 -7.33 14.40 6.17
CA TRP A 220 -6.78 15.64 5.60
C TRP A 220 -7.16 15.84 4.12
N HIS A 221 -7.57 14.81 3.39
CA HIS A 221 -7.75 14.87 1.92
C HIS A 221 -9.10 15.40 1.50
N ALA A 222 -10.15 15.17 2.25
CA ALA A 222 -11.50 15.57 1.96
C ALA A 222 -12.14 16.20 3.19
N GLU A 223 -13.31 16.82 3.03
CA GLU A 223 -14.12 17.25 4.17
C GLU A 223 -14.34 16.05 5.10
N PHE A 224 -13.55 16.00 6.15
CA PHE A 224 -13.56 14.87 7.05
C PHE A 224 -14.75 14.96 7.98
N SER A 225 -15.53 13.89 8.06
CA SER A 225 -16.59 13.74 9.02
C SER A 225 -16.63 12.30 9.54
N HIS A 226 -16.77 12.13 10.85
CA HIS A 226 -16.99 10.82 11.45
C HIS A 226 -18.29 10.18 10.97
N GLU A 227 -19.28 10.99 10.63
CA GLU A 227 -20.65 10.58 10.31
C GLU A 227 -20.90 10.45 8.81
N LYS A 228 -20.29 11.34 8.01
CA LYS A 228 -20.47 11.38 6.56
C LYS A 228 -19.23 10.90 5.86
N ARG A 229 -19.35 9.86 5.07
CA ARG A 229 -18.30 9.39 4.18
C ARG A 229 -18.47 9.98 2.79
N THR A 230 -17.40 10.47 2.21
CA THR A 230 -17.34 10.89 0.82
C THR A 230 -16.89 9.67 0.01
N PRO A 231 -17.59 9.32 -1.09
CA PRO A 231 -17.13 8.23 -1.95
C PRO A 231 -15.67 8.41 -2.36
N PHE A 232 -14.85 7.45 -1.97
CA PHE A 232 -13.40 7.48 -2.15
C PHE A 232 -12.94 6.28 -2.94
N ALA A 233 -12.01 6.50 -3.86
CA ALA A 233 -11.32 5.44 -4.58
C ALA A 233 -9.82 5.67 -4.65
N ALA A 234 -9.08 4.60 -4.88
CA ALA A 234 -7.66 4.60 -5.19
C ALA A 234 -7.42 3.77 -6.45
N ILE A 235 -6.57 4.26 -7.35
CA ILE A 235 -6.18 3.54 -8.56
C ILE A 235 -4.68 3.62 -8.78
N TYR A 236 -4.12 2.58 -9.40
CA TYR A 236 -2.82 2.63 -10.05
C TYR A 236 -3.02 2.97 -11.53
N THR A 237 -2.16 3.79 -12.07
CA THR A 237 -2.04 4.04 -13.52
C THR A 237 -0.74 3.43 -14.07
N SER A 238 0.20 3.12 -13.18
CA SER A 238 1.44 2.42 -13.47
C SER A 238 1.84 1.51 -12.31
N LEU A 239 2.71 0.54 -12.57
CA LEU A 239 3.28 -0.38 -11.58
C LEU A 239 4.79 -0.25 -11.52
N GLY A 240 5.33 -0.27 -10.29
CA GLY A 240 6.76 -0.19 -10.01
C GLY A 240 7.31 1.23 -9.98
N CYS A 241 8.63 1.33 -9.86
CA CYS A 241 9.35 2.60 -9.74
C CYS A 241 10.71 2.51 -10.43
N SER A 242 11.17 3.62 -11.04
CA SER A 242 12.50 3.70 -11.66
C SER A 242 13.63 3.88 -10.65
N PHE A 243 13.33 4.15 -9.39
CA PHE A 243 14.30 4.33 -8.33
C PHE A 243 14.49 3.05 -7.52
N GLY A 244 15.62 2.94 -6.84
CA GLY A 244 15.97 1.82 -5.96
C GLY A 244 16.43 2.33 -4.60
N CYS A 245 15.57 3.08 -3.91
CA CYS A 245 15.85 3.59 -2.57
C CYS A 245 16.00 2.44 -1.57
N ASP A 246 16.96 2.52 -0.67
CA ASP A 246 17.35 1.42 0.22
C ASP A 246 16.24 0.98 1.20
N PHE A 247 15.38 1.89 1.60
CA PHE A 247 14.27 1.62 2.52
C PHE A 247 13.00 1.08 1.82
N CYS A 248 12.96 1.07 0.47
CA CYS A 248 11.74 0.86 -0.30
C CYS A 248 11.69 -0.53 -0.94
N MET A 249 10.53 -1.18 -0.88
CA MET A 249 10.30 -2.48 -1.50
C MET A 249 9.32 -2.46 -2.68
N ILE A 250 8.96 -1.28 -3.19
CA ILE A 250 7.92 -1.11 -4.23
C ILE A 250 8.15 -2.01 -5.45
N ASN A 251 9.41 -2.14 -5.89
CA ASN A 251 9.73 -2.90 -7.09
C ASN A 251 9.62 -4.43 -6.93
N ILE A 252 9.29 -4.94 -5.74
CA ILE A 252 9.07 -6.37 -5.51
C ILE A 252 7.97 -6.94 -6.43
N VAL A 253 7.01 -6.12 -6.85
CA VAL A 253 5.94 -6.50 -7.77
C VAL A 253 6.45 -6.84 -9.17
N ASN A 254 7.64 -6.36 -9.53
CA ASN A 254 8.27 -6.58 -10.82
C ASN A 254 9.26 -7.76 -10.84
N ARG A 255 9.44 -8.47 -9.72
CA ARG A 255 10.42 -9.57 -9.65
C ARG A 255 10.12 -10.68 -10.67
N VAL A 256 11.18 -11.20 -11.26
CA VAL A 256 11.11 -12.26 -12.28
C VAL A 256 12.02 -13.46 -11.96
N ASP A 257 12.45 -13.58 -10.72
CA ASP A 257 13.24 -14.69 -10.19
C ASP A 257 12.43 -15.57 -9.24
N SER A 258 12.96 -16.72 -8.83
CA SER A 258 12.33 -17.66 -7.90
C SER A 258 13.08 -17.77 -6.57
N GLY A 259 14.02 -16.86 -6.29
CA GLY A 259 14.75 -16.85 -5.04
C GLY A 259 13.88 -16.52 -3.84
N ASP A 260 14.34 -16.87 -2.64
CA ASP A 260 13.77 -16.39 -1.38
C ASP A 260 14.58 -15.19 -0.90
N GLY A 261 13.91 -14.18 -0.36
CA GLY A 261 14.56 -12.98 0.16
C GLY A 261 15.23 -12.11 -0.91
N VAL A 262 14.59 -11.90 -2.05
CA VAL A 262 15.10 -11.04 -3.13
C VAL A 262 15.07 -9.56 -2.78
N ASP A 263 15.99 -8.81 -3.39
CA ASP A 263 16.08 -7.35 -3.26
C ASP A 263 15.18 -6.66 -4.31
N ALA A 264 14.23 -5.85 -3.84
CA ALA A 264 13.34 -5.10 -4.72
C ALA A 264 14.09 -4.14 -5.65
N ALA A 265 15.26 -3.62 -5.24
CA ALA A 265 16.06 -2.74 -6.07
C ALA A 265 16.64 -3.42 -7.32
N ASP A 266 16.71 -4.75 -7.36
CA ASP A 266 17.13 -5.51 -8.54
C ASP A 266 16.07 -5.58 -9.64
N SER A 267 14.82 -5.28 -9.29
CA SER A 267 13.66 -5.35 -10.21
C SER A 267 13.09 -3.97 -10.55
N LYS A 268 13.94 -2.93 -10.62
CA LYS A 268 13.53 -1.57 -10.99
C LYS A 268 12.90 -1.50 -12.37
N GLY A 269 11.80 -0.77 -12.47
CA GLY A 269 11.12 -0.53 -13.73
C GLY A 269 9.70 -0.04 -13.51
N MET A 270 9.15 0.58 -14.55
CA MET A 270 7.75 1.04 -14.55
C MET A 270 7.04 0.44 -15.75
N ARG A 271 5.82 -0.02 -15.53
CA ARG A 271 4.89 -0.49 -16.56
C ARG A 271 3.61 0.32 -16.45
N PHE A 272 3.06 0.73 -17.58
CA PHE A 272 2.00 1.71 -17.66
C PHE A 272 0.77 1.13 -18.35
N TRP A 273 -0.41 1.40 -17.83
CA TRP A 273 -1.63 1.30 -18.64
C TRP A 273 -1.67 2.44 -19.64
N SER A 274 -2.39 2.26 -20.75
CA SER A 274 -2.55 3.36 -21.70
C SER A 274 -3.35 4.53 -21.06
N PRO A 275 -3.09 5.77 -21.49
CA PRO A 275 -3.91 6.90 -21.04
C PRO A 275 -5.41 6.73 -21.32
N THR A 276 -5.77 6.03 -22.40
CA THR A 276 -7.17 5.70 -22.72
C THR A 276 -7.79 4.76 -21.70
N TRP A 277 -7.04 3.75 -21.25
CA TRP A 277 -7.48 2.85 -20.19
C TRP A 277 -7.69 3.61 -18.88
N VAL A 278 -6.75 4.48 -18.51
CA VAL A 278 -6.87 5.30 -17.29
C VAL A 278 -8.09 6.20 -17.34
N GLY A 279 -8.31 6.91 -18.46
CA GLY A 279 -9.47 7.77 -18.66
C GLY A 279 -10.81 7.01 -18.56
N ARG A 280 -10.86 5.77 -19.06
CA ARG A 280 -12.02 4.89 -18.91
C ARG A 280 -12.30 4.52 -17.46
N GLU A 281 -11.27 4.15 -16.68
CA GLU A 281 -11.44 3.82 -15.26
C GLU A 281 -11.83 5.07 -14.44
N MET A 282 -11.25 6.24 -14.74
CA MET A 282 -11.66 7.51 -14.11
C MET A 282 -13.13 7.84 -14.44
N ARG A 283 -13.61 7.62 -15.67
CA ARG A 283 -15.01 7.79 -16.04
C ARG A 283 -15.93 6.88 -15.21
N LYS A 284 -15.59 5.59 -15.09
CA LYS A 284 -16.36 4.67 -14.24
C LYS A 284 -16.48 5.18 -12.79
N LEU A 285 -15.40 5.70 -12.22
CA LEU A 285 -15.40 6.25 -10.87
C LEU A 285 -16.25 7.52 -10.76
N ALA A 286 -16.20 8.41 -11.74
CA ALA A 286 -17.06 9.59 -11.80
C ALA A 286 -18.53 9.20 -11.87
N ASP A 287 -18.89 8.20 -12.69
CA ASP A 287 -20.25 7.66 -12.82
C ASP A 287 -20.74 7.00 -11.52
N LEU A 288 -19.84 6.41 -10.73
CA LEU A 288 -20.10 5.90 -9.38
C LEU A 288 -20.20 7.00 -8.31
N GLY A 289 -20.02 8.27 -8.68
CA GLY A 289 -20.14 9.41 -7.77
C GLY A 289 -18.90 9.68 -6.90
N VAL A 290 -17.74 9.08 -7.24
CA VAL A 290 -16.48 9.36 -6.55
C VAL A 290 -16.11 10.83 -6.72
N LYS A 291 -15.70 11.47 -5.63
CA LYS A 291 -15.20 12.85 -5.61
C LYS A 291 -13.74 12.92 -5.19
N THR A 292 -13.30 12.00 -4.35
CA THR A 292 -11.96 11.96 -3.80
C THR A 292 -11.23 10.77 -4.39
N LEU A 293 -10.12 11.02 -5.08
CA LEU A 293 -9.37 10.00 -5.81
C LEU A 293 -7.89 10.04 -5.45
N ARG A 294 -7.35 8.89 -5.08
CA ARG A 294 -5.92 8.68 -4.97
C ARG A 294 -5.36 8.05 -6.25
N ILE A 295 -4.35 8.68 -6.83
CA ILE A 295 -3.48 8.02 -7.80
C ILE A 295 -2.32 7.40 -7.01
N SER A 296 -2.30 6.07 -6.93
CA SER A 296 -1.40 5.31 -6.05
C SER A 296 -0.02 5.07 -6.63
N ASP A 297 0.23 5.54 -7.86
CA ASP A 297 1.53 5.44 -8.51
C ASP A 297 2.61 6.10 -7.66
N GLU A 298 3.73 5.43 -7.46
CA GLU A 298 4.85 5.97 -6.69
C GLU A 298 5.48 7.21 -7.35
N MET A 299 5.43 7.28 -8.69
CA MET A 299 6.09 8.32 -9.46
C MET A 299 5.24 8.77 -10.67
N PHE A 300 3.98 9.11 -10.44
CA PHE A 300 3.05 9.52 -11.50
C PHE A 300 3.60 10.66 -12.37
N PHE A 301 4.24 11.67 -11.75
CA PHE A 301 4.75 12.86 -12.43
C PHE A 301 6.13 12.71 -13.08
N LEU A 302 6.72 11.52 -13.08
CA LEU A 302 8.05 11.33 -13.64
C LEU A 302 8.06 11.42 -15.17
N ASN A 303 7.02 10.91 -15.85
CA ASN A 303 6.94 10.84 -17.30
C ASN A 303 5.88 11.80 -17.86
N ARG A 304 6.33 12.98 -18.37
CA ARG A 304 5.43 14.01 -18.91
C ARG A 304 4.59 13.51 -20.09
N LYS A 305 5.16 12.70 -20.98
CA LYS A 305 4.43 12.16 -22.13
C LYS A 305 3.30 11.22 -21.70
N TYR A 306 3.44 10.64 -20.52
CA TYR A 306 2.45 9.73 -19.94
C TYR A 306 1.35 10.49 -19.21
N TYR A 307 1.68 11.33 -18.23
CA TYR A 307 0.66 11.97 -17.39
C TYR A 307 -0.13 13.07 -18.12
N THR A 308 0.48 13.77 -19.09
CA THR A 308 -0.19 14.89 -19.77
C THR A 308 -1.52 14.48 -20.42
N PRO A 309 -1.62 13.42 -21.25
CA PRO A 309 -2.88 13.03 -21.84
C PRO A 309 -3.90 12.54 -20.81
N ILE A 310 -3.48 11.95 -19.67
CA ILE A 310 -4.37 11.54 -18.60
C ILE A 310 -5.01 12.76 -17.93
N LEU A 311 -4.19 13.74 -17.54
CA LEU A 311 -4.67 14.95 -16.89
C LEU A 311 -5.52 15.80 -17.85
N GLN A 312 -5.17 15.85 -19.14
CA GLN A 312 -5.99 16.53 -20.14
C GLN A 312 -7.37 15.88 -20.28
N GLN A 313 -7.45 14.55 -20.30
CA GLN A 313 -8.74 13.85 -20.27
C GLN A 313 -9.57 14.18 -19.03
N ALA A 314 -8.93 14.30 -17.86
CA ALA A 314 -9.64 14.68 -16.62
C ALA A 314 -10.24 16.08 -16.71
N ILE A 315 -9.55 17.02 -17.37
CA ILE A 315 -10.02 18.38 -17.64
C ILE A 315 -11.16 18.36 -18.68
N ASP A 316 -10.91 17.75 -19.84
CA ASP A 316 -11.86 17.77 -20.99
C ASP A 316 -13.20 17.10 -20.67
N GLN A 317 -13.17 16.10 -19.78
CA GLN A 317 -14.36 15.36 -19.36
C GLN A 317 -14.98 15.87 -18.05
N ASP A 318 -14.37 16.88 -17.44
CA ASP A 318 -14.82 17.53 -16.20
C ASP A 318 -15.22 16.52 -15.11
N PHE A 319 -14.32 15.63 -14.76
CA PHE A 319 -14.58 14.60 -13.74
C PHE A 319 -14.85 15.17 -12.35
N GLY A 320 -14.33 16.37 -12.05
CA GLY A 320 -14.51 17.05 -10.79
C GLY A 320 -13.89 16.35 -9.58
N PHE A 321 -12.81 15.60 -9.79
CA PHE A 321 -12.11 14.91 -8.70
C PHE A 321 -11.27 15.86 -7.86
N ASN A 322 -11.24 15.61 -6.55
CA ASN A 322 -10.20 16.07 -5.65
C ASN A 322 -9.13 14.97 -5.57
N MET A 323 -8.03 15.14 -6.29
CA MET A 323 -6.99 14.11 -6.43
C MET A 323 -5.77 14.37 -5.56
N TRP A 324 -5.12 13.29 -5.12
CA TRP A 324 -3.77 13.33 -4.60
C TRP A 324 -2.91 12.20 -5.17
N THR A 325 -1.61 12.44 -5.21
CA THR A 325 -0.63 11.48 -5.70
C THR A 325 0.76 11.75 -5.13
N TYR A 326 1.70 10.87 -5.41
CA TYR A 326 3.07 10.94 -4.91
C TYR A 326 4.03 11.60 -5.89
N SER A 327 5.02 12.27 -5.32
CA SER A 327 6.20 12.75 -6.04
C SER A 327 7.39 12.82 -5.07
N ARG A 328 8.59 12.61 -5.57
CA ARG A 328 9.81 12.93 -4.83
C ARG A 328 10.11 14.42 -5.02
N VAL A 329 10.60 15.09 -3.98
CA VAL A 329 10.78 16.55 -4.01
C VAL A 329 11.70 17.00 -5.18
N ASP A 330 12.69 16.20 -5.57
CA ASP A 330 13.62 16.49 -6.68
C ASP A 330 13.04 16.19 -8.08
N THR A 331 11.82 15.68 -8.17
CA THR A 331 11.16 15.35 -9.44
C THR A 331 10.00 16.30 -9.79
N VAL A 332 9.66 17.21 -8.90
CA VAL A 332 8.61 18.21 -9.13
C VAL A 332 9.03 19.18 -10.24
N ARG A 333 8.13 19.38 -11.18
CA ARG A 333 8.33 20.28 -12.33
C ARG A 333 7.39 21.48 -12.25
N ARG A 334 7.97 22.67 -12.10
CA ARG A 334 7.21 23.93 -11.99
C ARG A 334 6.26 24.14 -13.18
N ASP A 335 6.72 23.80 -14.40
CA ASP A 335 5.97 23.98 -15.65
C ASP A 335 4.78 22.99 -15.82
N ALA A 336 4.59 22.07 -14.89
CA ALA A 336 3.51 21.10 -14.91
C ALA A 336 2.39 21.41 -13.89
N LEU A 337 2.66 22.23 -12.85
CA LEU A 337 1.76 22.40 -11.72
C LEU A 337 0.40 23.03 -12.09
N ASP A 338 0.37 23.94 -13.10
CA ASP A 338 -0.90 24.47 -13.61
C ASP A 338 -1.79 23.38 -14.22
N LEU A 339 -1.20 22.48 -15.01
CA LEU A 339 -1.93 21.35 -15.56
C LEU A 339 -2.45 20.42 -14.46
N PHE A 340 -1.64 20.16 -13.42
CA PHE A 340 -2.04 19.34 -12.27
C PHE A 340 -3.23 19.94 -11.56
N LYS A 341 -3.15 21.23 -11.22
CA LYS A 341 -4.22 21.93 -10.51
C LYS A 341 -5.51 21.95 -11.32
N ARG A 342 -5.46 22.29 -12.60
CA ARG A 342 -6.65 22.29 -13.48
C ARG A 342 -7.29 20.91 -13.63
N ALA A 343 -6.49 19.84 -13.59
CA ALA A 343 -7.01 18.48 -13.65
C ALA A 343 -7.63 18.00 -12.32
N GLY A 344 -7.52 18.78 -11.25
CA GLY A 344 -8.05 18.44 -9.93
C GLY A 344 -7.03 17.80 -8.98
N VAL A 345 -5.74 17.81 -9.30
CA VAL A 345 -4.68 17.39 -8.36
C VAL A 345 -4.48 18.52 -7.35
N ASN A 346 -5.14 18.40 -6.21
CA ASN A 346 -5.11 19.41 -5.14
C ASN A 346 -4.09 19.09 -4.05
N TRP A 347 -3.49 17.89 -4.06
CA TRP A 347 -2.55 17.44 -3.05
C TRP A 347 -1.39 16.67 -3.66
N LEU A 348 -0.16 16.98 -3.23
CA LEU A 348 1.05 16.24 -3.53
C LEU A 348 1.66 15.65 -2.27
N ALA A 349 1.78 14.32 -2.22
CA ALA A 349 2.57 13.64 -1.20
C ALA A 349 4.04 13.64 -1.62
N LEU A 350 4.85 14.48 -0.95
CA LEU A 350 6.25 14.70 -1.27
C LEU A 350 7.17 13.83 -0.41
N GLY A 351 7.99 13.00 -1.05
CA GLY A 351 9.13 12.37 -0.39
C GLY A 351 10.24 13.39 -0.17
N VAL A 352 10.39 13.85 1.07
CA VAL A 352 11.48 14.71 1.55
C VAL A 352 12.57 13.85 2.21
N GLU A 353 12.14 12.81 2.87
CA GLU A 353 12.87 11.77 3.59
C GLU A 353 13.61 12.32 4.82
N ALA A 354 14.69 13.10 4.65
CA ALA A 354 15.48 13.67 5.74
C ALA A 354 15.85 15.14 5.49
N GLY A 355 16.06 15.92 6.55
CA GLY A 355 16.56 17.29 6.49
C GLY A 355 18.02 17.37 6.08
N ASN A 356 18.83 16.41 6.56
CA ASN A 356 20.26 16.33 6.23
C ASN A 356 20.49 15.79 4.82
N GLN A 357 21.26 16.54 4.02
CA GLN A 357 21.51 16.19 2.61
C GLN A 357 22.31 14.89 2.45
N LEU A 358 23.32 14.66 3.30
CA LEU A 358 24.15 13.46 3.20
C LEU A 358 23.33 12.21 3.51
N VAL A 359 22.49 12.25 4.53
CA VAL A 359 21.57 11.15 4.87
C VAL A 359 20.64 10.85 3.70
N ARG A 360 20.06 11.88 3.05
CA ARG A 360 19.19 11.68 1.85
C ARG A 360 19.92 11.03 0.69
N GLN A 361 21.15 11.47 0.42
CA GLN A 361 21.94 10.95 -0.70
C GLN A 361 22.33 9.49 -0.49
N GLU A 362 22.66 9.11 0.74
CA GLU A 362 23.04 7.75 1.07
C GLU A 362 21.89 6.76 0.82
N VAL A 363 20.70 7.01 1.40
CA VAL A 363 19.55 6.09 1.29
C VAL A 363 18.93 6.04 -0.12
N SER A 364 19.29 6.97 -0.97
CA SER A 364 18.86 7.00 -2.37
C SER A 364 19.95 6.55 -3.35
N LYS A 365 21.10 6.05 -2.85
CA LYS A 365 22.26 5.65 -3.65
C LYS A 365 22.70 6.77 -4.61
N GLY A 366 22.70 8.02 -4.15
CA GLY A 366 23.08 9.19 -4.94
C GLY A 366 22.07 9.57 -6.04
N SER A 367 20.92 8.90 -6.13
CA SER A 367 19.90 9.22 -7.14
C SER A 367 19.05 10.46 -6.80
N PHE A 368 19.15 10.97 -5.58
CA PHE A 368 18.45 12.17 -5.15
C PHE A 368 19.20 13.40 -5.66
N LYS A 369 18.56 14.19 -6.53
CA LYS A 369 19.17 15.42 -7.05
C LYS A 369 19.19 16.48 -5.95
N GLU A 370 20.23 17.29 -5.92
CA GLU A 370 20.27 18.45 -5.06
C GLU A 370 19.22 19.47 -5.52
N VAL A 371 18.31 19.82 -4.61
CA VAL A 371 17.26 20.80 -4.82
C VAL A 371 17.06 21.63 -3.55
N ASN A 372 16.68 22.89 -3.74
CA ASN A 372 16.21 23.70 -2.61
C ASN A 372 14.77 23.26 -2.27
N ILE A 373 14.61 22.48 -1.22
CA ILE A 373 13.33 21.92 -0.78
C ILE A 373 12.32 23.04 -0.49
N ARG A 374 12.78 24.15 0.11
CA ARG A 374 11.95 25.33 0.43
C ARG A 374 11.35 25.96 -0.84
N ASP A 375 12.17 26.13 -1.87
CA ASP A 375 11.72 26.68 -3.15
C ASP A 375 10.75 25.75 -3.86
N VAL A 376 10.95 24.42 -3.78
CA VAL A 376 10.02 23.44 -4.35
C VAL A 376 8.66 23.51 -3.62
N CYS A 377 8.65 23.48 -2.29
CA CYS A 377 7.41 23.58 -1.51
C CYS A 377 6.69 24.90 -1.78
N LYS A 378 7.44 26.03 -1.79
CA LYS A 378 6.86 27.32 -2.15
C LYS A 378 6.23 27.31 -3.54
N THR A 379 6.91 26.74 -4.52
CA THR A 379 6.41 26.65 -5.91
C THR A 379 5.11 25.85 -6.01
N ILE A 380 4.98 24.77 -5.24
CA ILE A 380 3.76 23.95 -5.18
C ILE A 380 2.62 24.75 -4.52
N ASN A 381 2.90 25.42 -3.41
CA ASN A 381 1.91 26.25 -2.70
C ASN A 381 1.47 27.46 -3.55
N ASP A 382 2.39 28.09 -4.31
CA ASP A 382 2.08 29.18 -5.26
C ASP A 382 1.11 28.73 -6.37
N ALA A 383 1.08 27.41 -6.68
CA ALA A 383 0.12 26.80 -7.60
C ALA A 383 -1.19 26.37 -6.91
N ASP A 384 -1.41 26.75 -5.67
CA ASP A 384 -2.56 26.37 -4.83
C ASP A 384 -2.74 24.84 -4.72
N ILE A 385 -1.64 24.10 -4.62
CA ILE A 385 -1.61 22.66 -4.35
C ILE A 385 -1.11 22.45 -2.92
N ASN A 386 -1.84 21.65 -2.15
CA ASN A 386 -1.48 21.30 -0.78
C ASN A 386 -0.37 20.23 -0.76
N ILE A 387 0.45 20.23 0.26
CA ILE A 387 1.58 19.34 0.41
C ILE A 387 1.37 18.38 1.59
N ILE A 388 1.63 17.10 1.36
CA ILE A 388 1.81 16.10 2.40
C ILE A 388 3.30 15.74 2.41
N SER A 389 4.05 16.30 3.36
CA SER A 389 5.48 15.99 3.47
C SER A 389 5.71 14.66 4.16
N ASN A 390 6.57 13.81 3.58
CA ASN A 390 6.94 12.53 4.15
C ASN A 390 8.38 12.56 4.64
N TYR A 391 8.56 12.27 5.93
CA TYR A 391 9.83 12.25 6.63
C TYR A 391 10.08 10.89 7.24
N ILE A 392 11.34 10.45 7.24
CA ILE A 392 11.79 9.23 7.90
C ILE A 392 12.88 9.58 8.90
N PHE A 393 12.76 9.08 10.13
CA PHE A 393 13.72 9.25 11.21
C PHE A 393 14.42 7.94 11.50
N GLY A 394 15.73 7.99 11.72
CA GLY A 394 16.53 6.83 12.10
C GLY A 394 17.07 6.04 10.91
N PHE A 395 17.44 6.69 9.82
CA PHE A 395 18.27 6.07 8.81
C PHE A 395 19.62 5.59 9.41
N PRO A 396 20.30 4.61 8.82
CA PRO A 396 21.50 4.02 9.43
C PRO A 396 22.58 5.02 9.86
N GLU A 397 22.75 6.12 9.13
CA GLU A 397 23.72 7.18 9.45
C GLU A 397 23.17 8.31 10.32
N ASP A 398 21.86 8.27 10.67
CA ASP A 398 21.28 9.32 11.49
C ASP A 398 21.90 9.37 12.88
N THR A 399 22.20 10.60 13.30
CA THR A 399 22.45 10.99 14.69
C THR A 399 21.22 11.72 15.24
N ARG A 400 21.27 12.07 16.53
CA ARG A 400 20.21 12.89 17.13
C ARG A 400 20.12 14.27 16.46
N GLU A 401 21.28 14.83 16.07
CA GLU A 401 21.39 16.13 15.41
C GLU A 401 20.80 16.10 14.00
N THR A 402 21.08 15.06 13.18
CA THR A 402 20.52 14.98 11.82
C THR A 402 19.02 14.71 11.82
N MET A 403 18.51 13.95 12.79
CA MET A 403 17.07 13.82 13.01
C MET A 403 16.45 15.15 13.45
N GLN A 404 17.16 15.95 14.28
CA GLN A 404 16.69 17.29 14.65
C GLN A 404 16.64 18.23 13.43
N GLU A 405 17.65 18.20 12.54
CA GLU A 405 17.62 18.95 11.27
C GLU A 405 16.37 18.58 10.43
N THR A 406 15.97 17.31 10.45
CA THR A 406 14.76 16.85 9.76
C THR A 406 13.49 17.44 10.38
N LEU A 407 13.39 17.44 11.71
CA LEU A 407 12.27 18.05 12.42
C LEU A 407 12.23 19.57 12.23
N ASP A 408 13.39 20.24 12.32
CA ASP A 408 13.47 21.68 12.14
C ASP A 408 13.03 22.08 10.73
N LEU A 409 13.45 21.33 9.70
CA LEU A 409 12.97 21.52 8.33
C LEU A 409 11.45 21.30 8.22
N ALA A 410 10.91 20.27 8.86
CA ALA A 410 9.47 20.01 8.85
C ALA A 410 8.67 21.15 9.47
N LEU A 411 9.12 21.66 10.61
CA LEU A 411 8.49 22.80 11.31
C LEU A 411 8.61 24.10 10.50
N GLU A 412 9.73 24.31 9.82
CA GLU A 412 9.96 25.48 8.97
C GLU A 412 9.07 25.45 7.72
N LEU A 413 9.01 24.30 7.02
CA LEU A 413 8.16 24.13 5.84
C LEU A 413 6.68 24.27 6.17
N ASN A 414 6.28 23.80 7.35
CA ASN A 414 4.93 23.92 7.89
C ASN A 414 3.85 23.59 6.84
N THR A 415 3.95 22.40 6.25
CA THR A 415 3.06 21.94 5.18
C THR A 415 1.68 21.54 5.72
N GLU A 416 0.69 21.43 4.84
CA GLU A 416 -0.72 21.15 5.20
C GLU A 416 -0.91 19.82 5.92
N MET A 417 -0.04 18.83 5.64
CA MET A 417 0.04 17.55 6.35
C MET A 417 1.48 17.04 6.37
N ALA A 418 1.85 16.30 7.40
CA ALA A 418 3.14 15.64 7.50
C ALA A 418 2.97 14.17 7.93
N ASN A 419 3.66 13.27 7.26
CA ASN A 419 3.86 11.90 7.71
C ASN A 419 5.28 11.77 8.27
N MET A 420 5.39 11.20 9.46
CA MET A 420 6.64 10.97 10.15
C MET A 420 6.78 9.48 10.44
N TYR A 421 7.74 8.83 9.77
CA TYR A 421 7.97 7.40 9.88
C TYR A 421 9.26 7.14 10.67
N PRO A 422 9.28 6.15 11.58
CA PRO A 422 10.52 5.59 12.03
C PRO A 422 11.09 4.70 10.93
N CYS A 423 12.40 4.68 10.73
CA CYS A 423 13.02 3.86 9.70
C CYS A 423 12.85 2.37 10.02
N GLN A 424 12.27 1.63 9.10
CA GLN A 424 12.06 0.19 9.21
C GLN A 424 12.69 -0.55 8.04
N ALA A 425 13.30 -1.69 8.31
CA ALA A 425 13.82 -2.59 7.29
C ALA A 425 12.71 -3.49 6.75
N LEU A 426 11.92 -2.98 5.82
CA LEU A 426 10.81 -3.74 5.24
C LEU A 426 11.32 -4.96 4.48
N PRO A 427 10.77 -6.18 4.72
CA PRO A 427 11.17 -7.39 4.01
C PRO A 427 11.13 -7.21 2.48
N GLY A 428 12.25 -7.50 1.82
CA GLY A 428 12.42 -7.28 0.38
C GLY A 428 13.06 -5.94 0.00
N SER A 429 13.25 -5.01 0.94
CA SER A 429 14.06 -3.80 0.69
C SER A 429 15.57 -4.09 0.79
N PRO A 430 16.43 -3.32 0.09
CA PRO A 430 17.89 -3.39 0.29
C PRO A 430 18.30 -3.25 1.76
N MET A 431 17.61 -2.39 2.50
CA MET A 431 17.86 -2.15 3.92
C MET A 431 17.58 -3.39 4.79
N TYR A 432 16.58 -4.20 4.44
CA TYR A 432 16.31 -5.47 5.12
C TYR A 432 17.49 -6.45 4.98
N HIS A 433 18.04 -6.57 3.79
CA HIS A 433 19.21 -7.41 3.55
C HIS A 433 20.45 -6.89 4.29
N THR A 434 20.64 -5.57 4.31
CA THR A 434 21.70 -4.92 5.07
C THR A 434 21.55 -5.17 6.57
N ALA A 435 20.35 -5.05 7.11
CA ALA A 435 20.06 -5.31 8.52
C ALA A 435 20.38 -6.78 8.90
N LYS A 436 19.93 -7.74 8.09
CA LYS A 436 20.26 -9.17 8.29
C LYS A 436 21.77 -9.45 8.25
N LYS A 437 22.45 -8.88 7.26
CA LYS A 437 23.92 -9.04 7.11
C LYS A 437 24.68 -8.48 8.29
N ASN A 438 24.24 -7.36 8.85
CA ASN A 438 24.90 -6.70 9.97
C ASN A 438 24.42 -7.21 11.35
N GLY A 439 23.47 -8.15 11.39
CA GLY A 439 22.91 -8.67 12.63
C GLY A 439 22.11 -7.63 13.42
N TRP A 440 21.54 -6.63 12.74
CA TRP A 440 20.64 -5.66 13.38
C TRP A 440 19.33 -6.33 13.77
N ALA A 441 18.79 -5.96 14.93
CA ALA A 441 17.53 -6.50 15.40
C ALA A 441 16.39 -6.09 14.45
N LEU A 442 15.68 -7.09 13.94
CA LEU A 442 14.46 -6.93 13.16
C LEU A 442 13.25 -7.26 14.04
N PRO A 443 12.05 -6.77 13.69
CA PRO A 443 10.83 -7.15 14.38
C PRO A 443 10.60 -8.67 14.39
N ASP A 444 10.21 -9.20 15.56
CA ASP A 444 9.88 -10.62 15.73
C ASP A 444 8.45 -10.97 15.25
N SER A 445 7.65 -9.96 14.95
CA SER A 445 6.27 -10.10 14.50
C SER A 445 5.95 -9.14 13.35
N TYR A 446 4.92 -9.44 12.58
CA TYR A 446 4.45 -8.54 11.52
C TYR A 446 3.96 -7.19 12.06
N GLU A 447 3.41 -7.18 13.28
CA GLU A 447 2.99 -5.95 13.96
C GLU A 447 4.16 -5.00 14.22
N GLY A 448 5.36 -5.53 14.45
CA GLY A 448 6.58 -4.74 14.64
C GLY A 448 6.97 -3.88 13.43
N TYR A 449 6.50 -4.24 12.23
CA TYR A 449 6.66 -3.45 11.01
C TYR A 449 5.61 -2.36 10.82
N ALA A 450 4.59 -2.29 11.67
CA ALA A 450 3.58 -1.23 11.63
C ALA A 450 4.02 -0.07 12.53
N PHE A 451 4.41 1.05 11.94
CA PHE A 451 5.03 2.17 12.66
C PHE A 451 4.12 2.84 13.73
N LEU A 452 2.80 2.63 13.70
CA LEU A 452 1.87 3.12 14.73
C LEU A 452 1.40 2.03 15.72
N SER A 453 1.84 0.78 15.56
CA SER A 453 1.46 -0.33 16.43
C SER A 453 2.13 -0.24 17.81
N TYR A 454 1.57 -0.98 18.77
CA TYR A 454 2.19 -1.18 20.08
C TYR A 454 3.56 -1.89 19.98
N GLU A 455 3.69 -2.82 19.05
CA GLU A 455 4.89 -3.64 18.80
C GLU A 455 5.93 -2.93 17.90
N SER A 456 5.68 -1.72 17.42
CA SER A 456 6.55 -1.03 16.46
C SER A 456 8.02 -1.07 16.89
N GLN A 457 8.88 -1.61 16.01
CA GLN A 457 10.31 -1.76 16.23
C GLN A 457 11.09 -1.23 15.03
N PRO A 458 11.53 0.03 15.05
CA PRO A 458 12.40 0.56 14.00
C PRO A 458 13.79 -0.04 14.06
N LEU A 459 14.59 0.22 13.01
CA LEU A 459 16.01 -0.07 13.05
C LEU A 459 16.73 0.82 14.08
N PRO A 460 17.80 0.33 14.72
CA PRO A 460 18.80 1.19 15.33
C PRO A 460 19.57 1.93 14.23
N THR A 461 20.17 3.06 14.57
CA THR A 461 21.19 3.68 13.74
C THR A 461 22.59 3.24 14.20
N LYS A 462 23.65 3.69 13.54
CA LYS A 462 25.02 3.50 14.03
C LYS A 462 25.28 4.20 15.38
N HIS A 463 24.43 5.16 15.74
CA HIS A 463 24.63 6.07 16.88
C HIS A 463 23.52 5.97 17.95
N LEU A 464 22.33 5.46 17.58
CA LEU A 464 21.16 5.46 18.43
C LEU A 464 20.50 4.08 18.44
N SER A 465 19.95 3.71 19.60
CA SER A 465 19.13 2.52 19.72
C SER A 465 17.76 2.68 19.03
N ALA A 466 17.11 1.57 18.70
CA ALA A 466 15.75 1.57 18.15
C ALA A 466 14.73 2.32 19.04
N ALA A 467 14.90 2.21 20.37
CA ALA A 467 14.05 2.93 21.33
C ALA A 467 14.24 4.45 21.28
N GLU A 468 15.49 4.92 21.11
CA GLU A 468 15.77 6.36 20.96
C GLU A 468 15.20 6.90 19.65
N VAL A 469 15.31 6.15 18.54
CA VAL A 469 14.70 6.52 17.25
C VAL A 469 13.18 6.60 17.37
N LEU A 470 12.53 5.60 17.96
CA LEU A 470 11.08 5.57 18.12
C LEU A 470 10.58 6.73 18.99
N ARG A 471 11.25 6.98 20.11
CA ARG A 471 10.93 8.10 21.02
C ARG A 471 11.08 9.44 20.29
N PHE A 472 12.18 9.63 19.58
CA PHE A 472 12.41 10.87 18.83
C PHE A 472 11.31 11.09 17.78
N ARG A 473 10.95 10.06 17.04
CA ARG A 473 9.88 10.13 16.04
C ARG A 473 8.53 10.48 16.68
N ASP A 474 8.17 9.86 17.79
CA ASP A 474 6.90 10.14 18.47
C ASP A 474 6.87 11.57 19.06
N ASP A 475 7.98 12.03 19.64
CA ASP A 475 8.15 13.41 20.10
C ASP A 475 8.09 14.41 18.95
N ALA A 476 8.70 14.11 17.80
CA ALA A 476 8.69 14.95 16.61
C ALA A 476 7.27 15.09 16.04
N TRP A 477 6.53 13.98 15.96
CA TRP A 477 5.13 13.97 15.53
C TRP A 477 4.27 14.84 16.44
N GLN A 478 4.41 14.68 17.76
CA GLN A 478 3.67 15.46 18.74
C GLN A 478 4.01 16.96 18.61
N LYS A 479 5.30 17.31 18.51
CA LYS A 479 5.73 18.71 18.34
C LYS A 479 5.19 19.35 17.08
N TYR A 480 5.10 18.60 15.98
CA TYR A 480 4.56 19.11 14.71
C TYR A 480 3.06 19.38 14.81
N PHE A 481 2.26 18.37 15.21
CA PHE A 481 0.80 18.46 15.20
C PHE A 481 0.21 19.33 16.30
N THR A 482 0.97 19.64 17.36
CA THR A 482 0.58 20.60 18.40
C THR A 482 1.21 21.99 18.23
N ASN A 483 1.98 22.22 17.16
CA ASN A 483 2.62 23.49 16.89
C ASN A 483 1.56 24.56 16.58
N PRO A 484 1.55 25.72 17.31
CA PRO A 484 0.59 26.79 17.05
C PRO A 484 0.61 27.35 15.63
N ALA A 485 1.78 27.39 14.98
CA ALA A 485 1.90 27.82 13.58
C ALA A 485 1.20 26.85 12.63
N TYR A 486 1.35 25.53 12.87
CA TYR A 486 0.68 24.50 12.10
C TYR A 486 -0.84 24.54 12.32
N LEU A 487 -1.31 24.59 13.56
CA LEU A 487 -2.73 24.68 13.87
C LEU A 487 -3.38 25.92 13.27
N SER A 488 -2.66 27.07 13.25
CA SER A 488 -3.12 28.29 12.58
C SER A 488 -3.17 28.16 11.07
N LEU A 489 -2.23 27.41 10.45
CA LEU A 489 -2.28 27.08 9.02
C LEU A 489 -3.52 26.25 8.70
N VAL A 490 -3.75 25.16 9.44
CA VAL A 490 -4.91 24.27 9.24
C VAL A 490 -6.22 25.06 9.39
N GLU A 491 -6.36 25.86 10.44
CA GLU A 491 -7.57 26.67 10.67
C GLU A 491 -7.84 27.65 9.52
N ARG A 492 -6.80 28.34 9.06
CA ARG A 492 -6.91 29.30 7.95
C ARG A 492 -7.23 28.62 6.62
N ARG A 493 -6.67 27.42 6.35
CA ARG A 493 -6.78 26.73 5.07
C ARG A 493 -8.05 25.89 4.97
N PHE A 494 -8.44 25.22 6.05
CA PHE A 494 -9.48 24.19 6.08
C PHE A 494 -10.61 24.46 7.09
N GLY A 495 -10.45 25.46 7.95
CA GLY A 495 -11.45 25.84 8.93
C GLY A 495 -11.21 25.28 10.34
N SER A 496 -12.01 25.78 11.29
CA SER A 496 -11.88 25.44 12.71
C SER A 496 -12.21 23.98 13.04
N GLN A 497 -13.07 23.34 12.23
CA GLN A 497 -13.40 21.91 12.43
C GLN A 497 -12.19 21.04 12.14
N GLU A 498 -11.45 21.32 11.06
CA GLU A 498 -10.26 20.54 10.71
C GLU A 498 -9.12 20.74 11.71
N LYS A 499 -8.96 21.97 12.24
CA LYS A 499 -8.05 22.21 13.35
C LYS A 499 -8.41 21.34 14.56
N LYS A 500 -9.68 21.31 14.94
CA LYS A 500 -10.16 20.47 16.04
C LYS A 500 -9.90 18.98 15.77
N ASN A 501 -10.13 18.52 14.54
CA ASN A 501 -9.83 17.13 14.16
C ASN A 501 -8.35 16.78 14.36
N VAL A 502 -7.44 17.71 14.03
CA VAL A 502 -6.00 17.56 14.27
C VAL A 502 -5.68 17.52 15.76
N GLU A 503 -6.24 18.46 16.56
CA GLU A 503 -6.04 18.50 18.01
C GLU A 503 -6.54 17.21 18.68
N ASP A 504 -7.72 16.73 18.29
CA ASP A 504 -8.30 15.48 18.80
C ASP A 504 -7.43 14.27 18.40
N MET A 505 -6.94 14.22 17.16
CA MET A 505 -6.01 13.18 16.71
C MET A 505 -4.71 13.19 17.52
N ALA A 506 -4.14 14.36 17.73
CA ALA A 506 -2.90 14.53 18.47
C ALA A 506 -3.04 14.20 19.98
N SER A 507 -4.26 14.20 20.50
CA SER A 507 -4.56 13.81 21.89
C SER A 507 -4.58 12.31 22.12
N ILE A 508 -4.66 11.48 21.05
CA ILE A 508 -4.73 10.02 21.18
C ILE A 508 -3.33 9.45 21.48
N PRO A 509 -3.11 8.85 22.66
CA PRO A 509 -1.80 8.31 22.99
C PRO A 509 -1.51 7.05 22.19
N LEU A 510 -0.29 6.94 21.68
CA LEU A 510 0.25 5.70 21.15
C LEU A 510 1.10 5.02 22.22
N LYS A 511 0.75 3.81 22.58
CA LYS A 511 1.54 2.99 23.49
C LYS A 511 2.63 2.25 22.72
N ARG A 512 3.79 2.04 23.35
CA ARG A 512 4.97 1.43 22.74
C ARG A 512 5.62 0.41 23.67
N ARG A 513 5.52 -0.88 23.35
CA ARG A 513 6.23 -1.92 24.12
C ARG A 513 7.73 -1.61 24.24
N LEU A 514 8.35 -1.16 23.16
CA LEU A 514 9.78 -0.84 23.11
C LEU A 514 10.18 0.32 24.06
N LEU A 515 9.23 1.18 24.42
CA LEU A 515 9.44 2.31 25.34
C LEU A 515 9.00 2.00 26.78
N GLY A 516 8.42 0.81 27.04
CA GLY A 516 8.05 0.35 28.38
C GLY A 516 6.64 0.70 28.81
N ASP A 517 5.71 0.98 27.87
CA ASP A 517 4.31 1.28 28.16
C ASP A 517 3.49 0.03 28.53
#